data_903b4ad63f86e5efd20fc51d8ee093b5
#
_entry.id   903b4ad63f86e5efd20fc51d8ee093b5
#
_cell.length_a   1.000
_cell.length_b   1.000
_cell.length_c   1.000
_cell.angle_alpha   90.00
_cell.angle_beta   90.00
_cell.angle_gamma   90.00
#
_symmetry.space_group_name_H-M   'P 1'
#
loop_
_entity.id
_entity.type
_entity.pdbx_description
1 polymer ?
#
loop_
_entity_poly.entity_id
_entity_poly.type
_entity_poly.pdbx_seq_one_letter_code
_entity_poly.pdbx_strand_id
1 'polypeptide(L)'
;MQQYKCFPNPVVWGGGDANLFKKEAKEKFGYCKLFGHREIDLKTIYSFFQMARNEKTNSSLKSTLISYKLNFEGTQHRAVDDARNTLSLFFTMILKQKAVYNIIHEASSLK
;
A
#
# COMPACT_ATOMS: atom_id res chain seq x y z
N MET A 1 17.07 -6.32 -3.20
CA MET A 1 16.02 -7.00 -2.42
C MET A 1 16.60 -8.11 -1.53
N GLN A 2 17.50 -8.93 -2.03
CA GLN A 2 18.14 -9.96 -1.21
C GLN A 2 18.92 -9.39 -0.03
N GLN A 3 19.48 -8.22 -0.19
CA GLN A 3 20.27 -7.53 0.81
C GLN A 3 19.50 -7.21 2.08
N TYR A 4 18.19 -6.99 1.98
CA TYR A 4 17.34 -6.58 3.10
C TYR A 4 16.44 -7.69 3.62
N LYS A 5 16.54 -8.90 3.05
CA LYS A 5 15.73 -10.06 3.46
C LYS A 5 14.23 -9.77 3.54
N CYS A 6 13.70 -8.96 2.62
CA CYS A 6 12.28 -8.63 2.58
C CYS A 6 11.56 -9.42 1.49
N PHE A 7 10.25 -9.57 1.64
CA PHE A 7 9.44 -10.19 0.61
C PHE A 7 9.32 -9.24 -0.59
N PRO A 8 9.57 -9.72 -1.81
CA PRO A 8 9.53 -8.88 -3.00
C PRO A 8 8.10 -8.66 -3.53
N ASN A 9 7.14 -8.42 -2.65
CA ASN A 9 5.77 -8.12 -3.04
C ASN A 9 5.61 -6.62 -3.21
N PRO A 10 5.15 -6.15 -4.37
CA PRO A 10 4.99 -4.71 -4.58
C PRO A 10 3.84 -4.15 -3.76
N VAL A 11 4.03 -2.92 -3.29
CA VAL A 11 3.00 -2.14 -2.64
C VAL A 11 2.49 -1.12 -3.65
N VAL A 12 1.18 -1.13 -3.92
CA VAL A 12 0.58 -0.31 -4.97
C VAL A 12 -0.67 0.38 -4.46
N TRP A 13 -1.14 1.34 -5.26
CA TRP A 13 -2.44 1.96 -5.09
C TRP A 13 -3.29 1.67 -6.33
N GLY A 14 -4.26 0.77 -6.19
CA GLY A 14 -5.20 0.46 -7.26
C GLY A 14 -4.85 -0.73 -8.13
N GLY A 15 -3.66 -1.29 -8.02
CA GLY A 15 -3.26 -2.50 -8.74
C GLY A 15 -2.92 -2.27 -10.21
N GLY A 16 -2.43 -3.33 -10.85
CA GLY A 16 -2.14 -3.34 -12.29
C GLY A 16 -0.71 -3.00 -12.67
N ASP A 17 -0.06 -2.10 -11.96
CA ASP A 17 1.29 -1.61 -12.31
C ASP A 17 2.34 -2.71 -12.22
N ALA A 18 2.26 -3.55 -11.21
CA ALA A 18 3.20 -4.66 -11.05
C ALA A 18 3.07 -5.68 -12.17
N ASN A 19 1.86 -5.96 -12.62
CA ASN A 19 1.61 -6.87 -13.73
C ASN A 19 2.17 -6.32 -15.04
N LEU A 20 2.01 -5.02 -15.28
CA LEU A 20 2.56 -4.35 -16.44
C LEU A 20 4.09 -4.41 -16.42
N PHE A 21 4.69 -4.15 -15.27
CA PHE A 21 6.15 -4.23 -15.11
C PHE A 21 6.65 -5.65 -15.37
N LYS A 22 5.99 -6.67 -14.83
CA LYS A 22 6.37 -8.07 -15.08
C LYS A 22 6.27 -8.44 -16.55
N LYS A 23 5.22 -7.97 -17.23
CA LYS A 23 5.04 -8.20 -18.66
C LYS A 23 6.17 -7.58 -19.47
N GLU A 24 6.50 -6.32 -19.19
CA GLU A 24 7.58 -5.62 -19.89
C GLU A 24 8.94 -6.29 -19.62
N ALA A 25 9.21 -6.67 -18.38
CA ALA A 25 10.46 -7.35 -18.03
C ALA A 25 10.57 -8.70 -18.75
N LYS A 26 9.48 -9.45 -18.84
CA LYS A 26 9.45 -10.72 -19.55
C LYS A 26 9.70 -10.53 -21.05
N GLU A 27 9.10 -9.50 -21.65
CA GLU A 27 9.31 -9.19 -23.08
C GLU A 27 10.74 -8.77 -23.38
N LYS A 28 11.37 -7.96 -22.49
CA LYS A 28 12.71 -7.43 -22.71
C LYS A 28 13.82 -8.37 -22.26
N PHE A 29 13.63 -9.09 -21.16
CA PHE A 29 14.68 -9.88 -20.50
C PHE A 29 14.33 -11.37 -20.37
N GLY A 30 13.15 -11.79 -20.84
CA GLY A 30 12.71 -13.17 -20.80
C GLY A 30 12.12 -13.61 -19.46
N TYR A 31 12.31 -12.86 -18.38
CA TYR A 31 11.78 -13.21 -17.06
C TYR A 31 11.72 -11.99 -16.16
N CYS A 32 10.96 -12.12 -15.05
CA CYS A 32 10.95 -11.14 -13.98
C CYS A 32 11.01 -11.85 -12.62
N LYS A 33 12.09 -11.62 -11.88
CA LYS A 33 12.29 -12.18 -10.55
C LYS A 33 12.18 -11.14 -9.44
N LEU A 34 11.92 -9.87 -9.78
CA LEU A 34 11.89 -8.80 -8.81
C LEU A 34 10.71 -8.88 -7.86
N PHE A 35 9.55 -9.27 -8.37
CA PHE A 35 8.31 -9.26 -7.58
C PHE A 35 7.82 -10.68 -7.34
N GLY A 36 7.25 -10.90 -6.15
CA GLY A 36 6.54 -12.11 -5.82
C GLY A 36 5.19 -12.18 -6.56
N HIS A 37 4.42 -13.21 -6.23
CA HIS A 37 3.12 -13.45 -6.88
C HIS A 37 1.98 -12.59 -6.32
N ARG A 38 2.20 -11.94 -5.20
CA ARG A 38 1.18 -11.17 -4.50
C ARG A 38 1.50 -9.69 -4.55
N GLU A 39 0.47 -8.91 -4.61
CA GLU A 39 0.52 -7.47 -4.61
C GLU A 39 -0.17 -6.96 -3.35
N ILE A 40 0.43 -5.97 -2.68
CA ILE A 40 -0.22 -5.32 -1.54
C ILE A 40 -0.88 -4.06 -2.08
N ASP A 41 -2.18 -4.12 -2.30
CA ASP A 41 -2.96 -3.01 -2.85
C ASP A 41 -3.58 -2.21 -1.71
N LEU A 42 -3.03 -1.02 -1.43
CA LEU A 42 -3.49 -0.16 -0.36
C LEU A 42 -4.90 0.37 -0.59
N LYS A 43 -5.30 0.55 -1.85
CA LYS A 43 -6.65 0.99 -2.16
C LYS A 43 -7.68 -0.06 -1.70
N THR A 44 -7.39 -1.33 -1.92
CA THR A 44 -8.24 -2.43 -1.47
C THR A 44 -8.30 -2.49 0.05
N ILE A 45 -7.16 -2.36 0.72
CA ILE A 45 -7.11 -2.36 2.19
C ILE A 45 -7.90 -1.19 2.76
N TYR A 46 -7.70 0.00 2.21
CA TYR A 46 -8.43 1.19 2.67
C TYR A 46 -9.93 1.06 2.42
N SER A 47 -10.33 0.45 1.31
CA SER A 47 -11.74 0.18 1.02
C SER A 47 -12.37 -0.70 2.09
N PHE A 48 -11.65 -1.68 2.61
CA PHE A 48 -12.11 -2.51 3.72
C PHE A 48 -12.41 -1.67 4.95
N PHE A 49 -11.51 -0.75 5.31
CA PHE A 49 -11.74 0.14 6.46
C PHE A 49 -12.93 1.08 6.22
N GLN A 50 -13.09 1.57 4.99
CA GLN A 50 -14.24 2.43 4.65
C GLN A 50 -15.56 1.67 4.77
N MET A 51 -15.60 0.42 4.32
CA MET A 51 -16.80 -0.41 4.49
C MET A 51 -17.14 -0.62 5.97
N ALA A 52 -16.13 -0.82 6.80
CA ALA A 52 -16.34 -0.97 8.25
C ALA A 52 -16.91 0.29 8.90
N ARG A 53 -16.67 1.46 8.30
CA ARG A 53 -17.18 2.76 8.80
C ARG A 53 -18.41 3.25 8.03
N ASN A 54 -18.99 2.43 7.17
CA ASN A 54 -20.11 2.79 6.30
C ASN A 54 -19.82 4.00 5.41
N GLU A 55 -18.59 4.12 4.93
CA GLU A 55 -18.17 5.16 4.00
C GLU A 55 -18.15 4.65 2.56
N LYS A 56 -18.20 5.56 1.59
CA LYS A 56 -18.05 5.22 0.18
C LYS A 56 -16.62 4.75 -0.11
N THR A 57 -16.48 3.70 -0.91
CA THR A 57 -15.18 3.07 -1.21
C THR A 57 -14.55 3.57 -2.51
N ASN A 58 -14.68 4.85 -2.81
CA ASN A 58 -14.16 5.42 -4.04
C ASN A 58 -13.22 6.60 -3.74
N SER A 59 -12.10 6.31 -3.09
CA SER A 59 -11.12 7.32 -2.70
C SER A 59 -9.91 7.30 -3.61
N SER A 60 -9.39 8.49 -3.93
CA SER A 60 -8.12 8.62 -4.62
C SER A 60 -6.95 8.50 -3.62
N LEU A 61 -5.75 8.34 -4.14
CA LEU A 61 -4.54 8.35 -3.31
C LEU A 61 -4.43 9.67 -2.53
N LYS A 62 -4.64 10.79 -3.20
CA LYS A 62 -4.56 12.11 -2.57
C LYS A 62 -5.57 12.28 -1.44
N SER A 63 -6.82 11.92 -1.67
CA SER A 63 -7.85 12.05 -0.63
C SER A 63 -7.59 11.12 0.55
N THR A 64 -7.05 9.94 0.31
CA THR A 64 -6.69 9.00 1.36
C THR A 64 -5.51 9.53 2.20
N LEU A 65 -4.50 10.11 1.56
CA LEU A 65 -3.41 10.76 2.28
C LEU A 65 -3.94 11.83 3.23
N ILE A 66 -4.85 12.68 2.74
CA ILE A 66 -5.45 13.73 3.55
C ILE A 66 -6.20 13.14 4.76
N SER A 67 -6.89 12.02 4.58
CA SER A 67 -7.59 11.36 5.68
C SER A 67 -6.66 10.89 6.79
N TYR A 68 -5.40 10.60 6.46
CA TYR A 68 -4.36 10.27 7.44
C TYR A 68 -3.50 11.48 7.85
N LYS A 69 -3.95 12.69 7.52
CA LYS A 69 -3.25 13.95 7.83
C LYS A 69 -1.89 14.03 7.13
N LEU A 70 -1.80 13.44 5.96
CA LEU A 70 -0.63 13.52 5.09
C LEU A 70 -0.97 14.40 3.90
N ASN A 71 0.05 15.00 3.29
CA ASN A 71 -0.11 15.79 2.08
C ASN A 71 0.60 15.09 0.92
N PHE A 72 0.01 15.18 -0.27
CA PHE A 72 0.66 14.67 -1.46
C PHE A 72 1.90 15.52 -1.76
N GLU A 73 3.04 14.87 -1.86
CA GLU A 73 4.30 15.53 -2.19
C GLU A 73 4.65 15.27 -3.65
N GLY A 74 4.95 16.35 -4.37
CA GLY A 74 5.29 16.26 -5.77
C GLY A 74 4.08 16.42 -6.69
N THR A 75 4.16 15.84 -7.88
CA THR A 75 3.14 15.98 -8.93
C THR A 75 2.36 14.68 -9.07
N GLN A 76 1.03 14.77 -9.02
CA GLN A 76 0.15 13.62 -9.24
C GLN A 76 0.37 13.04 -10.64
N HIS A 77 0.21 11.72 -10.75
CA HIS A 77 0.40 10.96 -11.99
C HIS A 77 1.85 10.90 -12.48
N ARG A 78 2.78 11.41 -11.69
CA ARG A 78 4.19 11.16 -11.90
C ARG A 78 4.58 9.90 -11.11
N ALA A 79 5.08 8.88 -11.80
CA ALA A 79 5.29 7.55 -11.21
C ALA A 79 6.11 7.56 -9.93
N VAL A 80 7.21 8.33 -9.91
CA VAL A 80 8.09 8.42 -8.72
C VAL A 80 7.35 9.06 -7.56
N ASP A 81 6.59 10.13 -7.82
CA ASP A 81 5.87 10.84 -6.77
C ASP A 81 4.70 10.00 -6.25
N ASP A 82 3.96 9.33 -7.13
CA ASP A 82 2.90 8.42 -6.72
C ASP A 82 3.45 7.26 -5.88
N ALA A 83 4.58 6.68 -6.26
CA ALA A 83 5.22 5.60 -5.52
C ALA A 83 5.68 6.07 -4.13
N ARG A 84 6.28 7.25 -4.05
CA ARG A 84 6.74 7.82 -2.77
C ARG A 84 5.57 8.08 -1.82
N ASN A 85 4.50 8.65 -2.32
CA ASN A 85 3.31 8.92 -1.51
C ASN A 85 2.60 7.63 -1.10
N THR A 86 2.58 6.63 -1.97
CA THR A 86 2.05 5.29 -1.63
C THR A 86 2.84 4.65 -0.50
N LEU A 87 4.18 4.78 -0.54
CA LEU A 87 5.03 4.24 0.52
C LEU A 87 4.80 4.94 1.85
N SER A 88 4.69 6.28 1.84
CA SER A 88 4.37 7.04 3.05
C SER A 88 3.04 6.63 3.65
N LEU A 89 2.03 6.43 2.81
CA LEU A 89 0.72 5.97 3.24
C LEU A 89 0.81 4.56 3.84
N PHE A 90 1.54 3.67 3.21
CA PHE A 90 1.73 2.30 3.68
C PHE A 90 2.29 2.25 5.09
N PHE A 91 3.38 2.97 5.35
CA PHE A 91 3.97 3.02 6.69
C PHE A 91 3.03 3.64 7.71
N THR A 92 2.31 4.69 7.35
CA THR A 92 1.34 5.32 8.24
C THR A 92 0.21 4.35 8.60
N MET A 93 -0.31 3.63 7.63
CA MET A 93 -1.37 2.64 7.86
C MET A 93 -0.88 1.51 8.77
N ILE A 94 0.34 1.03 8.57
CA ILE A 94 0.93 -0.01 9.42
C ILE A 94 1.05 0.48 10.87
N LEU A 95 1.56 1.69 11.08
CA LEU A 95 1.71 2.25 12.42
C LEU A 95 0.38 2.42 13.12
N LYS A 96 -0.63 2.90 12.40
CA LYS A 96 -1.99 3.03 12.95
C LYS A 96 -2.58 1.68 13.32
N GLN A 97 -2.43 0.69 12.46
CA GLN A 97 -2.96 -0.64 12.71
C GLN A 97 -2.25 -1.34 13.86
N LYS A 98 -0.94 -1.11 13.99
CA LYS A 98 -0.17 -1.63 15.12
C LYS A 98 -0.66 -1.06 16.44
N ALA A 99 -0.98 0.23 16.47
CA ALA A 99 -1.53 0.87 17.66
C ALA A 99 -2.90 0.27 18.03
N VAL A 100 -3.77 0.04 17.05
CA VAL A 100 -5.07 -0.60 17.27
C VAL A 100 -4.90 -2.01 17.81
N TYR A 101 -4.01 -2.79 17.22
CA TYR A 101 -3.72 -4.15 17.67
C TYR A 101 -3.26 -4.18 19.12
N ASN A 102 -2.37 -3.27 19.49
CA ASN A 102 -1.85 -3.20 20.87
C ASN A 102 -2.96 -2.87 21.87
N ILE A 103 -3.86 -1.95 21.54
CA ILE A 103 -5.00 -1.60 22.37
C ILE A 103 -5.91 -2.82 22.60
N ILE A 104 -6.23 -3.55 21.53
CA ILE A 104 -7.08 -4.74 21.61
C ILE A 104 -6.41 -5.83 22.45
N HIS A 105 -5.10 -6.02 22.25
CA HIS A 105 -4.33 -7.03 23.00
C HIS A 105 -4.27 -6.70 24.48
N GLU A 106 -4.03 -5.45 24.84
CA GLU A 106 -4.04 -5.01 26.25
C GLU A 106 -5.41 -5.21 26.89
N ALA A 107 -6.48 -4.84 26.20
CA ALA A 107 -7.84 -5.04 26.70
C ALA A 107 -8.12 -6.53 26.95
N SER A 108 -7.65 -7.42 26.07
CA SER A 108 -7.80 -8.87 26.24
C SER A 108 -6.99 -9.40 27.44
N SER A 109 -5.83 -8.82 27.72
CA SER A 109 -4.98 -9.23 28.86
C SER A 109 -5.58 -8.86 30.21
N LEU A 110 -6.41 -7.81 30.24
CA LEU A 110 -7.04 -7.35 31.47
C LEU A 110 -8.25 -8.17 31.89
N LYS A 111 -8.68 -9.05 31.01
CA LYS A 111 -9.80 -9.96 31.30
C LYS A 111 -9.26 -11.26 31.89
#